data_ecfb049ab85e5bd8a38f5d65e81a1c57
#
_entry.id   ecfb049ab85e5bd8a38f5d65e81a1c57
#
_cell.length_a   1.000
_cell.length_b   1.000
_cell.length_c   1.000
_cell.angle_alpha   90.00
_cell.angle_beta   90.00
_cell.angle_gamma   90.00
#
_symmetry.space_group_name_H-M   'P 1'
#
loop_
_entity.id
_entity.type
_entity.pdbx_description
1 polymer ?
#
loop_
_entity_poly.entity_id
_entity_poly.type
_entity_poly.pdbx_seq_one_letter_code
_entity_poly.pdbx_strand_id
1 'polypeptide(L)'
;LFVMGKVNEAADLWRSLDNHGVLELPEGKTPEELRDFLLETLRGGGLNTEPLGQTIDQYMDENAIRASHIKYGLVITEMNTLRSVQCTLDDIPQGQLKDYMLASSACFPALRPYEIDGVKYIDGGWRDNMPLELAAKMGATELIGVDVDGVGLTRPNLTGLPTRIIRSHWDLGPLFDFDGVRAAKNIALGYMDTMREFGRLGGTAYGILPDENSFMQDFAAEYQAQLSAAISRAPTLALTEALARQHKHYPAAFSENLTAPTRGAIAPLELAAEMAD
;
A
#
# COMPACT_ATOMS: atom_id res chain seq x y z
N LEU A 1 -4.49 5.14 -15.24
CA LEU A 1 -4.09 6.56 -15.37
C LEU A 1 -2.57 6.71 -15.55
N PHE A 2 -1.74 6.08 -14.70
CA PHE A 2 -0.27 6.16 -14.82
C PHE A 2 0.24 5.77 -16.21
N VAL A 3 -0.21 4.63 -16.75
CA VAL A 3 0.16 4.13 -18.09
C VAL A 3 -0.21 5.11 -19.22
N MET A 4 -1.24 5.92 -19.02
CA MET A 4 -1.66 6.99 -19.93
C MET A 4 -0.93 8.32 -19.70
N GLY A 5 0.04 8.39 -18.75
CA GLY A 5 0.73 9.62 -18.40
C GLY A 5 -0.09 10.60 -17.54
N LYS A 6 -1.20 10.17 -16.97
CA LYS A 6 -2.17 11.00 -16.23
C LYS A 6 -2.01 10.87 -14.70
N VAL A 7 -0.77 11.05 -14.21
CA VAL A 7 -0.44 10.85 -12.79
C VAL A 7 -1.15 11.87 -11.89
N ASN A 8 -1.21 13.15 -12.32
CA ASN A 8 -1.87 14.19 -11.54
C ASN A 8 -3.39 13.96 -11.47
N GLU A 9 -4.00 13.56 -12.59
CA GLU A 9 -5.43 13.21 -12.64
C GLU A 9 -5.72 12.02 -11.70
N ALA A 10 -4.81 11.05 -11.61
CA ALA A 10 -4.93 9.95 -10.65
C ALA A 10 -4.91 10.45 -9.20
N ALA A 11 -3.99 11.35 -8.88
CA ALA A 11 -3.92 11.93 -7.53
C ALA A 11 -5.17 12.76 -7.20
N ASP A 12 -5.70 13.52 -8.16
CA ASP A 12 -6.93 14.31 -7.98
C ASP A 12 -8.16 13.41 -7.84
N LEU A 13 -8.23 12.32 -8.61
CA LEU A 13 -9.28 11.31 -8.44
C LEU A 13 -9.27 10.75 -7.02
N TRP A 14 -8.13 10.31 -6.50
CA TRP A 14 -8.03 9.79 -5.14
C TRP A 14 -8.43 10.81 -4.07
N ARG A 15 -8.12 12.10 -4.27
CA ARG A 15 -8.54 13.19 -3.35
C ARG A 15 -10.03 13.47 -3.37
N SER A 16 -10.71 13.14 -4.47
CA SER A 16 -12.15 13.35 -4.65
C SER A 16 -12.99 12.10 -4.44
N LEU A 17 -12.36 10.92 -4.38
CA LEU A 17 -13.04 9.65 -4.26
C LEU A 17 -13.64 9.52 -2.85
N ASP A 18 -14.86 9.00 -2.81
CA ASP A 18 -15.56 8.60 -1.60
C ASP A 18 -16.05 7.15 -1.71
N ASN A 19 -16.68 6.66 -0.65
CA ASN A 19 -17.18 5.30 -0.62
C ASN A 19 -18.22 5.01 -1.70
N HIS A 20 -19.05 5.99 -2.09
CA HIS A 20 -20.09 5.82 -3.10
C HIS A 20 -19.53 5.75 -4.52
N GLY A 21 -18.37 6.33 -4.76
CA GLY A 21 -17.67 6.23 -6.05
C GLY A 21 -17.05 4.85 -6.30
N VAL A 22 -16.98 3.98 -5.28
CA VAL A 22 -16.34 2.66 -5.37
C VAL A 22 -17.31 1.53 -5.03
N LEU A 23 -18.16 1.74 -4.01
CA LEU A 23 -19.01 0.71 -3.41
C LEU A 23 -20.48 1.09 -3.53
N GLU A 24 -21.32 0.10 -3.80
CA GLU A 24 -22.78 0.27 -3.71
C GLU A 24 -23.21 0.24 -2.24
N LEU A 25 -23.19 1.41 -1.59
CA LEU A 25 -23.63 1.56 -0.21
C LEU A 25 -24.97 2.28 -0.13
N PRO A 26 -25.87 1.85 0.78
CA PRO A 26 -27.15 2.52 0.98
C PRO A 26 -26.98 3.86 1.68
N GLU A 27 -27.66 4.89 1.18
CA GLU A 27 -27.70 6.21 1.79
C GLU A 27 -28.64 6.29 3.01
N GLY A 28 -28.35 7.21 3.93
CA GLY A 28 -29.24 7.59 5.01
C GLY A 28 -29.46 6.54 6.12
N LYS A 29 -28.65 5.49 6.17
CA LYS A 29 -28.72 4.46 7.21
C LYS A 29 -27.98 4.87 8.49
N THR A 30 -28.51 4.44 9.61
CA THR A 30 -27.80 4.51 10.89
C THR A 30 -26.60 3.55 10.90
N PRO A 31 -25.60 3.74 11.79
CA PRO A 31 -24.46 2.83 11.91
C PRO A 31 -24.88 1.36 12.17
N GLU A 32 -25.97 1.13 12.88
CA GLU A 32 -26.50 -0.21 13.16
C GLU A 32 -27.10 -0.84 11.90
N GLU A 33 -27.93 -0.09 11.18
CA GLU A 33 -28.50 -0.54 9.90
C GLU A 33 -27.45 -0.78 8.83
N LEU A 34 -26.39 0.05 8.80
CA LEU A 34 -25.26 -0.16 7.89
C LEU A 34 -24.48 -1.42 8.22
N ARG A 35 -24.23 -1.67 9.51
CA ARG A 35 -23.59 -2.92 9.96
C ARG A 35 -24.41 -4.15 9.55
N ASP A 36 -25.71 -4.12 9.79
CA ASP A 36 -26.60 -5.25 9.45
C ASP A 36 -26.67 -5.47 7.94
N PHE A 37 -26.73 -4.39 7.15
CA PHE A 37 -26.61 -4.43 5.70
C PHE A 37 -25.29 -5.07 5.24
N LEU A 38 -24.14 -4.67 5.82
CA LEU A 38 -22.84 -5.24 5.46
C LEU A 38 -22.76 -6.72 5.81
N LEU A 39 -23.28 -7.14 6.97
CA LEU A 39 -23.32 -8.54 7.36
C LEU A 39 -24.20 -9.39 6.43
N GLU A 40 -25.34 -8.85 6.01
CA GLU A 40 -26.24 -9.51 5.06
C GLU A 40 -25.58 -9.60 3.67
N THR A 41 -24.95 -8.52 3.22
CA THR A 41 -24.26 -8.45 1.95
C THR A 41 -23.08 -9.44 1.89
N LEU A 42 -22.29 -9.54 2.96
CA LEU A 42 -21.22 -10.55 3.05
C LEU A 42 -21.77 -11.99 2.96
N ARG A 43 -22.92 -12.27 3.60
CA ARG A 43 -23.62 -13.57 3.46
C ARG A 43 -24.15 -13.80 2.05
N GLY A 44 -24.52 -12.72 1.36
CA GLY A 44 -25.00 -12.72 -0.03
C GLY A 44 -23.88 -12.77 -1.09
N GLY A 45 -22.61 -12.86 -0.67
CA GLY A 45 -21.45 -12.99 -1.57
C GLY A 45 -20.68 -11.71 -1.85
N GLY A 46 -20.92 -10.64 -1.09
CA GLY A 46 -20.14 -9.39 -1.14
C GLY A 46 -20.88 -8.21 -1.78
N LEU A 47 -20.29 -7.02 -1.64
CA LEU A 47 -20.78 -5.77 -2.23
C LEU A 47 -20.62 -5.79 -3.76
N ASN A 48 -21.52 -5.08 -4.44
CA ASN A 48 -21.43 -4.83 -5.87
C ASN A 48 -20.40 -3.72 -6.15
N THR A 49 -19.63 -3.89 -7.22
CA THR A 49 -18.59 -2.96 -7.68
C THR A 49 -19.01 -2.16 -8.92
N GLU A 50 -20.31 -2.06 -9.19
CA GLU A 50 -20.82 -1.26 -10.31
C GLU A 50 -20.36 0.20 -10.28
N PRO A 51 -20.35 0.91 -9.11
CA PRO A 51 -19.82 2.27 -9.03
C PRO A 51 -18.34 2.34 -9.44
N LEU A 52 -17.52 1.37 -9.02
CA LEU A 52 -16.12 1.27 -9.46
C LEU A 52 -16.04 1.07 -10.97
N GLY A 53 -16.92 0.25 -11.55
CA GLY A 53 -17.02 0.05 -12.99
C GLY A 53 -17.32 1.35 -13.75
N GLN A 54 -18.22 2.18 -13.22
CA GLN A 54 -18.53 3.50 -13.80
C GLN A 54 -17.35 4.48 -13.66
N THR A 55 -16.67 4.45 -12.52
CA THR A 55 -15.44 5.25 -12.33
C THR A 55 -14.35 4.83 -13.31
N ILE A 56 -14.16 3.54 -13.54
CA ILE A 56 -13.21 3.04 -14.54
C ILE A 56 -13.60 3.54 -15.93
N ASP A 57 -14.87 3.45 -16.34
CA ASP A 57 -15.36 3.94 -17.65
C ASP A 57 -15.10 5.42 -17.87
N GLN A 58 -15.20 6.22 -16.81
CA GLN A 58 -14.99 7.66 -16.90
C GLN A 58 -13.52 8.03 -17.14
N TYR A 59 -12.58 7.27 -16.58
CA TYR A 59 -11.16 7.65 -16.56
C TYR A 59 -10.25 6.77 -17.42
N MET A 60 -10.71 5.58 -17.81
CA MET A 60 -9.93 4.64 -18.58
C MET A 60 -10.16 4.82 -20.10
N ASP A 61 -9.07 4.85 -20.83
CA ASP A 61 -9.06 4.70 -22.29
C ASP A 61 -8.20 3.47 -22.64
N GLU A 62 -8.85 2.36 -22.96
CA GLU A 62 -8.16 1.12 -23.28
C GLU A 62 -7.24 1.27 -24.50
N ASN A 63 -7.66 2.04 -25.51
CA ASN A 63 -6.84 2.24 -26.71
C ASN A 63 -5.56 3.03 -26.35
N ALA A 64 -5.67 4.06 -25.51
CA ALA A 64 -4.52 4.82 -25.02
C ALA A 64 -3.57 3.93 -24.19
N ILE A 65 -4.11 3.04 -23.34
CA ILE A 65 -3.32 2.10 -22.56
C ILE A 65 -2.57 1.13 -23.48
N ARG A 66 -3.25 0.56 -24.49
CA ARG A 66 -2.63 -0.36 -25.44
C ARG A 66 -1.59 0.30 -26.34
N ALA A 67 -1.77 1.59 -26.65
CA ALA A 67 -0.81 2.36 -27.43
C ALA A 67 0.40 2.86 -26.62
N SER A 68 0.35 2.73 -25.29
CA SER A 68 1.42 3.22 -24.41
C SER A 68 2.71 2.40 -24.56
N HIS A 69 3.84 3.07 -24.42
CA HIS A 69 5.14 2.40 -24.29
C HIS A 69 5.36 1.76 -22.92
N ILE A 70 4.51 2.10 -21.92
CA ILE A 70 4.53 1.50 -20.59
C ILE A 70 3.72 0.22 -20.63
N LYS A 71 4.37 -0.91 -20.39
CA LYS A 71 3.70 -2.21 -20.32
C LYS A 71 2.78 -2.27 -19.10
N TYR A 72 1.63 -2.90 -19.28
CA TYR A 72 0.64 -3.11 -18.23
C TYR A 72 0.38 -4.61 -18.03
N GLY A 73 0.25 -5.01 -16.77
CA GLY A 73 -0.14 -6.36 -16.39
C GLY A 73 -0.85 -6.34 -15.04
N LEU A 74 -1.65 -7.36 -14.80
CA LEU A 74 -2.39 -7.54 -13.55
C LEU A 74 -2.47 -9.03 -13.19
N VAL A 75 -2.90 -9.29 -11.97
CA VAL A 75 -3.14 -10.65 -11.47
C VAL A 75 -4.59 -10.79 -11.06
N ILE A 76 -5.21 -11.89 -11.44
CA ILE A 76 -6.52 -12.32 -10.97
C ILE A 76 -6.39 -13.73 -10.37
N THR A 77 -7.30 -14.10 -9.50
CA THR A 77 -7.34 -15.45 -8.90
C THR A 77 -8.62 -16.14 -9.29
N GLU A 78 -8.54 -17.27 -9.96
CA GLU A 78 -9.70 -18.10 -10.27
C GLU A 78 -10.32 -18.62 -8.98
N MET A 79 -11.59 -18.29 -8.70
CA MET A 79 -12.22 -18.53 -7.40
C MET A 79 -12.29 -20.01 -7.01
N ASN A 80 -12.64 -20.87 -7.97
CA ASN A 80 -12.89 -22.29 -7.68
C ASN A 80 -11.61 -23.10 -7.43
N THR A 81 -10.54 -22.77 -8.16
CA THR A 81 -9.27 -23.49 -8.12
C THR A 81 -8.22 -22.79 -7.25
N LEU A 82 -8.47 -21.52 -6.91
CA LEU A 82 -7.51 -20.60 -6.29
C LEU A 82 -6.20 -20.50 -7.10
N ARG A 83 -6.27 -20.67 -8.41
CA ARG A 83 -5.13 -20.53 -9.32
C ARG A 83 -4.90 -19.06 -9.62
N SER A 84 -3.66 -18.62 -9.43
CA SER A 84 -3.21 -17.27 -9.86
C SER A 84 -3.12 -17.23 -11.38
N VAL A 85 -3.71 -16.23 -11.99
CA VAL A 85 -3.64 -15.94 -13.43
C VAL A 85 -2.98 -14.58 -13.60
N GLN A 86 -1.76 -14.60 -14.13
CA GLN A 86 -1.01 -13.37 -14.46
C GLN A 86 -1.37 -13.01 -15.92
N CYS A 87 -1.86 -11.78 -16.11
CA CYS A 87 -2.29 -11.29 -17.41
C CYS A 87 -1.48 -10.05 -17.80
N THR A 88 -0.97 -10.05 -19.02
CA THR A 88 -0.47 -8.86 -19.71
C THR A 88 -1.55 -8.31 -20.65
N LEU A 89 -1.35 -7.14 -21.24
CA LEU A 89 -2.30 -6.61 -22.22
C LEU A 89 -2.50 -7.54 -23.43
N ASP A 90 -1.48 -8.32 -23.78
CA ASP A 90 -1.57 -9.28 -24.90
C ASP A 90 -2.46 -10.48 -24.57
N ASP A 91 -2.60 -10.81 -23.27
CA ASP A 91 -3.45 -11.90 -22.81
C ASP A 91 -4.92 -11.46 -22.65
N ILE A 92 -5.19 -10.16 -22.66
CA ILE A 92 -6.52 -9.58 -22.43
C ILE A 92 -7.14 -9.20 -23.79
N PRO A 93 -8.29 -9.79 -24.17
CA PRO A 93 -8.98 -9.42 -25.41
C PRO A 93 -9.31 -7.92 -25.44
N GLN A 94 -9.25 -7.33 -26.63
CA GLN A 94 -9.62 -5.94 -26.80
C GLN A 94 -11.09 -5.71 -26.41
N GLY A 95 -11.33 -4.66 -25.63
CA GLY A 95 -12.65 -4.34 -25.07
C GLY A 95 -12.95 -4.99 -23.72
N GLN A 96 -12.08 -5.89 -23.21
CA GLN A 96 -12.28 -6.57 -21.92
C GLN A 96 -11.35 -6.09 -20.81
N LEU A 97 -10.52 -5.07 -21.05
CA LEU A 97 -9.58 -4.60 -20.03
C LEU A 97 -10.27 -4.19 -18.73
N LYS A 98 -11.43 -3.54 -18.82
CA LYS A 98 -12.26 -3.19 -17.66
C LYS A 98 -12.64 -4.42 -16.85
N ASP A 99 -13.07 -5.49 -17.49
CA ASP A 99 -13.52 -6.72 -16.82
C ASP A 99 -12.37 -7.34 -16.01
N TYR A 100 -11.18 -7.39 -16.61
CA TYR A 100 -9.99 -7.87 -15.92
C TYR A 100 -9.54 -6.98 -14.78
N MET A 101 -9.68 -5.66 -14.89
CA MET A 101 -9.41 -4.72 -13.79
C MET A 101 -10.39 -4.91 -12.64
N LEU A 102 -11.68 -5.07 -12.92
CA LEU A 102 -12.70 -5.36 -11.91
C LEU A 102 -12.47 -6.73 -11.24
N ALA A 103 -12.09 -7.74 -12.00
CA ALA A 103 -11.73 -9.05 -11.47
C ALA A 103 -10.50 -8.97 -10.55
N SER A 104 -9.48 -8.15 -10.93
CA SER A 104 -8.26 -7.95 -10.14
C SER A 104 -8.49 -7.17 -8.84
N SER A 105 -9.58 -6.41 -8.75
CA SER A 105 -9.98 -5.65 -7.55
C SER A 105 -11.12 -6.29 -6.76
N ALA A 106 -11.60 -7.47 -7.15
CA ALA A 106 -12.71 -8.17 -6.50
C ALA A 106 -12.27 -8.83 -5.18
N CYS A 107 -12.03 -8.01 -4.15
CA CYS A 107 -11.53 -8.42 -2.83
C CYS A 107 -12.60 -9.22 -2.05
N PHE A 108 -12.79 -10.47 -2.44
CA PHE A 108 -13.71 -11.41 -1.80
C PHE A 108 -13.27 -11.74 -0.37
N PRO A 109 -14.16 -11.87 0.64
CA PRO A 109 -15.64 -11.87 0.54
C PRO A 109 -16.29 -10.48 0.63
N ALA A 110 -15.53 -9.41 0.81
CA ALA A 110 -16.09 -8.07 0.92
C ALA A 110 -16.73 -7.60 -0.39
N LEU A 111 -16.09 -7.87 -1.52
CA LEU A 111 -16.61 -7.59 -2.86
C LEU A 111 -16.99 -8.89 -3.56
N ARG A 112 -18.00 -8.81 -4.45
CA ARG A 112 -18.44 -9.97 -5.22
C ARG A 112 -17.37 -10.44 -6.19
N PRO A 113 -17.23 -11.77 -6.39
CA PRO A 113 -16.41 -12.29 -7.48
C PRO A 113 -16.89 -11.74 -8.81
N TYR A 114 -15.95 -11.41 -9.67
CA TYR A 114 -16.24 -10.94 -11.04
C TYR A 114 -16.23 -12.14 -12.01
N GLU A 115 -17.18 -12.18 -12.95
CA GLU A 115 -17.29 -13.28 -13.89
C GLU A 115 -16.81 -12.83 -15.27
N ILE A 116 -15.86 -13.58 -15.85
CA ILE A 116 -15.37 -13.40 -17.22
C ILE A 116 -15.54 -14.76 -17.93
N ASP A 117 -16.27 -14.78 -19.03
CA ASP A 117 -16.52 -15.97 -19.86
C ASP A 117 -17.00 -17.20 -19.06
N GLY A 118 -17.88 -16.99 -18.06
CA GLY A 118 -18.44 -18.05 -17.23
C GLY A 118 -17.52 -18.53 -16.10
N VAL A 119 -16.34 -17.94 -15.93
CA VAL A 119 -15.40 -18.24 -14.85
C VAL A 119 -15.41 -17.11 -13.85
N LYS A 120 -15.52 -17.45 -12.55
CA LYS A 120 -15.50 -16.47 -11.46
C LYS A 120 -14.07 -16.23 -10.99
N TYR A 121 -13.71 -14.96 -10.90
CA TYR A 121 -12.43 -14.47 -10.44
C TYR A 121 -12.59 -13.61 -9.20
N ILE A 122 -11.57 -13.63 -8.35
CA ILE A 122 -11.39 -12.77 -7.18
C ILE A 122 -10.05 -12.07 -7.29
N ASP A 123 -9.82 -11.10 -6.41
CA ASP A 123 -8.61 -10.29 -6.36
C ASP A 123 -7.32 -11.11 -6.48
N GLY A 124 -6.37 -10.56 -7.21
CA GLY A 124 -5.04 -11.16 -7.38
C GLY A 124 -4.27 -11.31 -6.08
N GLY A 125 -4.51 -10.43 -5.10
CA GLY A 125 -3.87 -10.43 -3.80
C GLY A 125 -4.10 -11.70 -2.97
N TRP A 126 -5.13 -12.47 -3.26
CA TRP A 126 -5.32 -13.80 -2.68
C TRP A 126 -4.13 -14.74 -2.91
N ARG A 127 -3.40 -14.54 -4.01
CA ARG A 127 -2.30 -15.43 -4.42
C ARG A 127 -0.98 -14.70 -4.64
N ASP A 128 -1.03 -13.41 -5.00
CA ASP A 128 0.15 -12.61 -5.30
C ASP A 128 -0.17 -11.11 -5.19
N ASN A 129 -0.02 -10.59 -3.98
CA ASN A 129 -0.33 -9.18 -3.67
C ASN A 129 0.73 -8.20 -4.19
N MET A 130 1.92 -8.71 -4.55
CA MET A 130 3.02 -7.92 -5.12
C MET A 130 3.67 -8.71 -6.26
N PRO A 131 3.13 -8.64 -7.50
CA PRO A 131 3.49 -9.55 -8.59
C PRO A 131 4.83 -9.19 -9.26
N LEU A 132 5.92 -9.23 -8.52
CA LEU A 132 7.27 -8.91 -8.99
C LEU A 132 7.73 -9.85 -10.11
N GLU A 133 7.32 -11.12 -10.06
CA GLU A 133 7.62 -12.09 -11.12
C GLU A 133 6.94 -11.74 -12.45
N LEU A 134 5.72 -11.18 -12.40
CA LEU A 134 5.04 -10.71 -13.63
C LEU A 134 5.83 -9.56 -14.26
N ALA A 135 6.26 -8.58 -13.46
CA ALA A 135 7.07 -7.48 -13.97
C ALA A 135 8.39 -7.97 -14.60
N ALA A 136 9.06 -8.95 -13.97
CA ALA A 136 10.27 -9.57 -14.51
C ALA A 136 9.99 -10.30 -15.85
N LYS A 137 8.90 -11.06 -15.94
CA LYS A 137 8.45 -11.73 -17.20
C LYS A 137 8.14 -10.72 -18.30
N MET A 138 7.64 -9.54 -17.96
CA MET A 138 7.40 -8.45 -18.90
C MET A 138 8.69 -7.73 -19.33
N GLY A 139 9.85 -8.15 -18.80
CA GLY A 139 11.16 -7.66 -19.21
C GLY A 139 11.76 -6.56 -18.34
N ALA A 140 11.27 -6.40 -17.12
CA ALA A 140 11.90 -5.49 -16.17
C ALA A 140 13.30 -5.98 -15.80
N THR A 141 14.24 -5.06 -15.66
CA THR A 141 15.63 -5.31 -15.23
C THR A 141 15.89 -4.85 -13.79
N GLU A 142 15.01 -4.00 -13.27
CA GLU A 142 14.92 -3.56 -11.88
C GLU A 142 13.47 -3.58 -11.45
N LEU A 143 13.22 -3.77 -10.17
CA LEU A 143 11.88 -3.85 -9.62
C LEU A 143 11.69 -2.79 -8.52
N ILE A 144 10.55 -2.12 -8.56
CA ILE A 144 10.07 -1.27 -7.48
C ILE A 144 8.70 -1.83 -7.05
N GLY A 145 8.65 -2.40 -5.84
CA GLY A 145 7.40 -2.79 -5.21
C GLY A 145 6.88 -1.65 -4.33
N VAL A 146 5.58 -1.40 -4.39
CA VAL A 146 4.89 -0.49 -3.46
C VAL A 146 4.00 -1.33 -2.57
N ASP A 147 4.32 -1.39 -1.28
CA ASP A 147 3.58 -2.16 -0.30
C ASP A 147 2.72 -1.21 0.55
N VAL A 148 1.43 -1.30 0.38
CA VAL A 148 0.43 -0.52 1.11
C VAL A 148 -0.17 -1.31 2.29
N ASP A 149 0.49 -2.39 2.71
CA ASP A 149 0.05 -3.30 3.78
C ASP A 149 -1.37 -3.86 3.54
N GLY A 150 -1.68 -4.07 2.26
CA GLY A 150 -2.98 -4.59 1.82
C GLY A 150 -3.15 -6.06 2.21
N VAL A 151 -4.41 -6.46 2.43
CA VAL A 151 -4.77 -7.85 2.73
C VAL A 151 -4.44 -8.73 1.52
N GLY A 152 -3.64 -9.78 1.73
CA GLY A 152 -3.28 -10.71 0.67
C GLY A 152 -2.01 -11.50 0.96
N LEU A 153 -1.62 -12.34 0.01
CA LEU A 153 -0.40 -13.14 0.08
C LEU A 153 0.72 -12.43 -0.70
N THR A 154 1.73 -11.95 -0.02
CA THR A 154 2.95 -11.45 -0.66
C THR A 154 3.92 -12.61 -0.85
N ARG A 155 4.28 -12.91 -2.09
CA ARG A 155 5.25 -13.98 -2.40
C ARG A 155 6.67 -13.51 -2.19
N PRO A 156 7.59 -14.41 -1.81
CA PRO A 156 9.02 -14.12 -1.81
C PRO A 156 9.47 -13.68 -3.22
N ASN A 157 10.34 -12.68 -3.29
CA ASN A 157 10.96 -12.29 -4.55
C ASN A 157 12.02 -13.33 -4.96
N LEU A 158 11.72 -14.10 -5.99
CA LEU A 158 12.62 -15.12 -6.55
C LEU A 158 13.22 -14.71 -7.90
N THR A 159 12.99 -13.46 -8.34
CA THR A 159 13.44 -12.99 -9.65
C THR A 159 14.96 -12.84 -9.76
N GLY A 160 15.66 -12.65 -8.65
CA GLY A 160 17.08 -12.32 -8.62
C GLY A 160 17.41 -10.90 -9.11
N LEU A 161 16.42 -10.09 -9.46
CA LEU A 161 16.60 -8.73 -9.93
C LEU A 161 16.80 -7.75 -8.77
N PRO A 162 17.56 -6.66 -8.96
CA PRO A 162 17.61 -5.55 -8.02
C PRO A 162 16.19 -5.07 -7.70
N THR A 163 15.84 -5.04 -6.42
CA THR A 163 14.48 -4.74 -5.99
C THR A 163 14.49 -3.74 -4.83
N ARG A 164 13.66 -2.72 -4.94
CA ARG A 164 13.35 -1.76 -3.88
C ARG A 164 11.90 -1.94 -3.48
N ILE A 165 11.63 -1.92 -2.17
CA ILE A 165 10.27 -1.99 -1.65
C ILE A 165 9.97 -0.69 -0.91
N ILE A 166 9.06 0.08 -1.46
CA ILE A 166 8.53 1.30 -0.84
C ILE A 166 7.39 0.88 0.07
N ARG A 167 7.52 1.15 1.37
CA ARG A 167 6.51 0.83 2.38
C ARG A 167 6.36 2.00 3.33
N SER A 168 5.12 2.33 3.71
CA SER A 168 4.88 3.32 4.74
C SER A 168 5.12 2.72 6.14
N HIS A 169 5.67 3.56 7.03
CA HIS A 169 5.75 3.26 8.46
C HIS A 169 4.48 3.69 9.21
N TRP A 170 3.61 4.43 8.54
CA TRP A 170 2.37 4.94 9.09
C TRP A 170 1.18 4.08 8.70
N ASP A 171 0.19 4.02 9.58
CA ASP A 171 -1.10 3.43 9.27
C ASP A 171 -1.78 4.24 8.15
N LEU A 172 -2.05 3.58 7.03
CA LEU A 172 -2.71 4.16 5.87
C LEU A 172 -4.23 4.18 5.98
N GLY A 173 -4.78 3.59 7.04
CA GLY A 173 -6.21 3.51 7.32
C GLY A 173 -6.90 2.27 6.77
N PRO A 174 -8.20 2.12 7.04
CA PRO A 174 -8.99 0.94 6.64
C PRO A 174 -9.08 0.77 5.12
N LEU A 175 -9.07 -0.48 4.66
CA LEU A 175 -9.07 -0.85 3.24
C LEU A 175 -10.27 -0.33 2.45
N PHE A 176 -11.47 -0.35 3.04
CA PHE A 176 -12.73 0.02 2.38
C PHE A 176 -13.31 1.35 2.88
N ASP A 177 -12.47 2.24 3.34
CA ASP A 177 -12.86 3.57 3.77
C ASP A 177 -12.19 4.61 2.85
N PHE A 178 -12.90 4.99 1.81
CA PHE A 178 -12.44 5.94 0.81
C PHE A 178 -12.74 7.37 1.30
N ASP A 179 -11.70 8.04 1.75
CA ASP A 179 -11.74 9.40 2.29
C ASP A 179 -10.68 10.26 1.59
N GLY A 180 -11.13 11.32 0.93
CA GLY A 180 -10.25 12.19 0.14
C GLY A 180 -9.19 12.92 0.97
N VAL A 181 -9.47 13.26 2.24
CA VAL A 181 -8.50 13.92 3.14
C VAL A 181 -7.40 12.92 3.50
N ARG A 182 -7.78 11.69 3.87
CA ARG A 182 -6.82 10.62 4.14
C ARG A 182 -6.03 10.27 2.89
N ALA A 183 -6.67 10.18 1.72
CA ALA A 183 -6.00 9.93 0.45
C ALA A 183 -4.94 11.00 0.14
N ALA A 184 -5.24 12.29 0.38
CA ALA A 184 -4.28 13.38 0.22
C ALA A 184 -3.07 13.20 1.16
N LYS A 185 -3.30 12.82 2.42
CA LYS A 185 -2.24 12.50 3.39
C LYS A 185 -1.41 11.31 2.92
N ASN A 186 -2.05 10.21 2.51
CA ASN A 186 -1.37 9.00 2.06
C ASN A 186 -0.54 9.23 0.79
N ILE A 187 -1.00 10.10 -0.13
CA ILE A 187 -0.20 10.53 -1.30
C ILE A 187 1.07 11.24 -0.85
N ALA A 188 0.99 12.14 0.15
CA ALA A 188 2.17 12.83 0.68
C ALA A 188 3.11 11.86 1.41
N LEU A 189 2.58 10.90 2.19
CA LEU A 189 3.37 9.85 2.82
C LEU A 189 4.10 9.00 1.77
N GLY A 190 3.40 8.52 0.74
CA GLY A 190 4.01 7.72 -0.34
C GLY A 190 5.12 8.47 -1.08
N TYR A 191 4.96 9.79 -1.28
CA TYR A 191 6.04 10.63 -1.82
C TYR A 191 7.27 10.64 -0.90
N MET A 192 7.08 10.87 0.39
CA MET A 192 8.19 10.90 1.35
C MET A 192 8.86 9.53 1.49
N ASP A 193 8.08 8.44 1.54
CA ASP A 193 8.61 7.08 1.60
C ASP A 193 9.44 6.74 0.37
N THR A 194 8.96 7.15 -0.82
CA THR A 194 9.73 7.01 -2.07
C THR A 194 11.04 7.79 -2.01
N MET A 195 11.00 9.05 -1.54
CA MET A 195 12.20 9.88 -1.42
C MET A 195 13.22 9.28 -0.43
N ARG A 196 12.75 8.63 0.64
CA ARG A 196 13.63 7.92 1.59
C ARG A 196 14.28 6.69 0.95
N GLU A 197 13.49 5.86 0.28
CA GLU A 197 13.99 4.66 -0.38
C GLU A 197 15.06 4.98 -1.44
N PHE A 198 14.96 6.15 -2.07
CA PHE A 198 15.95 6.63 -3.02
C PHE A 198 17.06 7.51 -2.38
N GLY A 199 17.14 7.56 -1.06
CA GLY A 199 18.20 8.30 -0.34
C GLY A 199 18.13 9.83 -0.49
N ARG A 200 16.95 10.37 -0.88
CA ARG A 200 16.71 11.80 -1.01
C ARG A 200 16.19 12.44 0.28
N LEU A 201 15.66 11.65 1.17
CA LEU A 201 15.27 12.03 2.53
C LEU A 201 15.87 11.01 3.51
N GLY A 202 16.26 11.48 4.68
CA GLY A 202 16.53 10.67 5.87
C GLY A 202 15.28 10.59 6.75
N GLY A 203 15.42 9.91 7.89
CA GLY A 203 14.38 9.76 8.88
C GLY A 203 13.43 8.59 8.61
N THR A 204 12.64 8.25 9.62
CA THR A 204 11.65 7.16 9.55
C THR A 204 10.24 7.72 9.66
N ALA A 205 9.92 8.42 10.72
CA ALA A 205 8.61 9.04 10.93
C ALA A 205 8.51 10.39 10.20
N TYR A 206 9.58 11.20 10.27
CA TYR A 206 9.67 12.49 9.58
C TYR A 206 10.61 12.41 8.37
N GLY A 207 10.38 13.26 7.38
CA GLY A 207 11.29 13.44 6.25
C GLY A 207 12.36 14.46 6.62
N ILE A 208 13.61 14.05 6.72
CA ILE A 208 14.75 14.92 7.03
C ILE A 208 15.59 15.08 5.78
N LEU A 209 15.85 16.33 5.36
CA LEU A 209 16.76 16.58 4.26
C LEU A 209 18.18 16.16 4.67
N PRO A 210 18.92 15.45 3.79
CA PRO A 210 20.31 15.13 4.06
C PRO A 210 21.11 16.41 4.32
N ASP A 211 21.84 16.43 5.42
CA ASP A 211 22.75 17.54 5.72
C ASP A 211 24.08 17.33 5.00
N GLU A 212 24.47 18.29 4.17
CA GLU A 212 25.75 18.27 3.44
C GLU A 212 26.96 18.39 4.38
N ASN A 213 26.77 18.87 5.61
CA ASN A 213 27.85 19.16 6.55
C ASN A 213 28.12 18.07 7.60
N SER A 214 27.48 16.91 7.51
CA SER A 214 27.61 15.82 8.49
C SER A 214 27.17 16.13 9.94
N PHE A 215 26.83 17.39 10.25
CA PHE A 215 26.48 17.83 11.60
C PHE A 215 25.36 16.97 12.21
N MET A 216 24.29 16.73 11.44
CA MET A 216 23.17 15.91 11.91
C MET A 216 23.57 14.43 12.12
N GLN A 217 24.50 13.91 11.29
CA GLN A 217 25.01 12.56 11.46
C GLN A 217 25.86 12.43 12.72
N ASP A 218 26.73 13.39 12.97
CA ASP A 218 27.58 13.42 14.16
C ASP A 218 26.74 13.60 15.42
N PHE A 219 25.75 14.51 15.38
CA PHE A 219 24.80 14.71 16.49
C PHE A 219 23.97 13.46 16.77
N ALA A 220 23.45 12.80 15.74
CA ALA A 220 22.68 11.58 15.88
C ALA A 220 23.52 10.43 16.44
N ALA A 221 24.79 10.30 16.03
CA ALA A 221 25.70 9.29 16.57
C ALA A 221 26.01 9.54 18.06
N GLU A 222 26.24 10.80 18.44
CA GLU A 222 26.48 11.17 19.84
C GLU A 222 25.24 10.93 20.72
N TYR A 223 24.06 11.33 20.23
CA TYR A 223 22.80 11.12 20.93
C TYR A 223 22.48 9.63 21.10
N GLN A 224 22.72 8.82 20.07
CA GLN A 224 22.55 7.37 20.13
C GLN A 224 23.49 6.73 21.16
N ALA A 225 24.76 7.19 21.23
CA ALA A 225 25.69 6.73 22.23
C ALA A 225 25.23 7.08 23.66
N GLN A 226 24.73 8.31 23.86
CA GLN A 226 24.20 8.75 25.16
C GLN A 226 22.93 7.98 25.55
N LEU A 227 22.01 7.75 24.61
CA LEU A 227 20.79 6.97 24.82
C LEU A 227 21.12 5.51 25.16
N SER A 228 22.04 4.89 24.42
CA SER A 228 22.50 3.53 24.68
C SER A 228 23.14 3.40 26.06
N ALA A 229 23.92 4.39 26.47
CA ALA A 229 24.51 4.45 27.82
C ALA A 229 23.45 4.65 28.92
N ALA A 230 22.40 5.46 28.65
CA ALA A 230 21.29 5.66 29.58
C ALA A 230 20.44 4.38 29.71
N ILE A 231 20.15 3.70 28.61
CA ILE A 231 19.42 2.43 28.56
C ILE A 231 20.19 1.35 29.35
N SER A 232 21.51 1.29 29.17
CA SER A 232 22.36 0.31 29.88
C SER A 232 22.41 0.55 31.39
N ARG A 233 22.11 1.75 31.86
CA ARG A 233 22.08 2.14 33.28
C ARG A 233 20.68 2.05 33.90
N ALA A 234 19.63 2.02 33.09
CA ALA A 234 18.25 1.97 33.57
C ALA A 234 17.89 0.55 34.04
N PRO A 235 17.07 0.41 35.10
CA PRO A 235 16.50 -0.88 35.46
C PRO A 235 15.65 -1.38 34.30
N THR A 236 16.05 -2.50 33.71
CA THR A 236 15.55 -3.06 32.44
C THR A 236 14.02 -3.15 32.37
N LEU A 237 13.33 -3.38 33.51
CA LEU A 237 11.88 -3.52 33.57
C LEU A 237 11.13 -2.22 33.31
N ALA A 238 11.56 -1.09 33.86
CA ALA A 238 10.87 0.17 33.76
C ALA A 238 10.95 0.79 32.34
N LEU A 239 12.09 0.59 31.66
CA LEU A 239 12.30 1.06 30.31
C LEU A 239 11.52 0.20 29.31
N THR A 240 11.53 -1.13 29.49
CA THR A 240 10.76 -2.05 28.65
C THR A 240 9.26 -1.80 28.78
N GLU A 241 8.76 -1.48 29.98
CA GLU A 241 7.37 -1.11 30.19
C GLU A 241 7.00 0.26 29.61
N ALA A 242 7.89 1.26 29.67
CA ALA A 242 7.69 2.57 29.08
C ALA A 242 7.67 2.47 27.54
N LEU A 243 8.62 1.75 26.95
CA LEU A 243 8.65 1.48 25.52
C LEU A 243 7.45 0.65 25.08
N ALA A 244 7.03 -0.37 25.84
CA ALA A 244 5.84 -1.16 25.52
C ALA A 244 4.52 -0.37 25.60
N ARG A 245 4.45 0.67 26.45
CA ARG A 245 3.27 1.57 26.49
C ARG A 245 3.21 2.50 25.29
N GLN A 246 4.35 2.97 24.79
CA GLN A 246 4.44 3.75 23.55
C GLN A 246 4.19 2.87 22.31
N HIS A 247 4.59 1.59 22.32
CA HIS A 247 4.40 0.65 21.22
C HIS A 247 2.93 0.33 20.87
N LYS A 248 1.94 0.77 21.64
CA LYS A 248 0.54 0.69 21.19
C LYS A 248 0.26 1.55 19.96
N HIS A 249 1.17 2.44 19.58
CA HIS A 249 1.04 3.33 18.44
C HIS A 249 2.09 3.11 17.34
N TYR A 250 3.08 2.22 17.54
CA TYR A 250 4.15 1.98 16.56
C TYR A 250 4.27 0.48 16.24
N PRO A 251 4.33 0.10 14.94
CA PRO A 251 4.45 -1.30 14.54
C PRO A 251 5.80 -1.92 14.96
N ALA A 252 5.84 -3.27 15.00
CA ALA A 252 6.98 -4.09 15.46
C ALA A 252 8.34 -3.79 14.77
N ALA A 253 8.34 -3.15 13.60
CA ALA A 253 9.55 -2.72 12.89
C ALA A 253 10.44 -1.75 13.71
N PHE A 254 9.89 -1.06 14.71
CA PHE A 254 10.67 -0.18 15.58
C PHE A 254 11.57 -0.95 16.56
N SER A 255 11.12 -2.09 17.05
CA SER A 255 11.90 -2.93 17.99
C SER A 255 13.10 -3.62 17.32
N GLU A 256 12.99 -3.98 16.05
CA GLU A 256 14.07 -4.61 15.29
C GLU A 256 15.18 -3.60 14.93
N ASN A 257 14.84 -2.33 14.75
CA ASN A 257 15.79 -1.26 14.43
C ASN A 257 16.61 -0.79 15.65
N LEU A 258 16.11 -0.97 16.88
CA LEU A 258 16.86 -0.67 18.10
C LEU A 258 18.06 -1.61 18.33
N THR A 259 18.09 -2.77 17.69
CA THR A 259 19.16 -3.75 17.82
C THR A 259 20.12 -3.79 16.63
N ALA A 260 19.85 -3.06 15.55
CA ALA A 260 20.68 -3.03 14.35
C ALA A 260 21.56 -1.76 14.33
N PRO A 261 22.91 -1.89 14.37
CA PRO A 261 23.80 -0.73 14.54
C PRO A 261 23.90 0.22 13.35
N THR A 262 23.25 -0.04 12.22
CA THR A 262 23.45 0.68 10.96
C THR A 262 22.27 1.49 10.43
N ARG A 263 21.09 1.42 11.04
CA ARG A 263 19.89 2.19 10.63
C ARG A 263 19.31 3.11 11.71
N GLY A 264 19.92 3.18 12.87
CA GLY A 264 19.33 3.74 14.09
C GLY A 264 19.74 5.16 14.49
N ALA A 265 20.56 5.88 13.69
CA ALA A 265 21.08 7.16 14.14
C ALA A 265 20.02 8.28 14.17
N ILE A 266 18.97 8.20 13.37
CA ILE A 266 17.95 9.26 13.24
C ILE A 266 16.68 8.95 14.07
N ALA A 267 16.33 7.68 14.25
CA ALA A 267 15.16 7.25 15.02
C ALA A 267 15.09 7.84 16.46
N PRO A 268 16.20 7.98 17.21
CA PRO A 268 16.17 8.63 18.51
C PRO A 268 15.87 10.13 18.48
N LEU A 269 16.26 10.83 17.40
CA LEU A 269 15.96 12.26 17.22
C LEU A 269 14.49 12.48 16.89
N GLU A 270 13.92 11.61 16.06
CA GLU A 270 12.50 11.60 15.74
C GLU A 270 11.67 11.34 17.00
N LEU A 271 12.07 10.35 17.81
CA LEU A 271 11.42 10.06 19.09
C LEU A 271 11.52 11.25 20.07
N ALA A 272 12.67 11.92 20.14
CA ALA A 272 12.84 13.08 20.99
C ALA A 272 12.02 14.29 20.54
N ALA A 273 11.82 14.48 19.23
CA ALA A 273 10.96 15.53 18.69
C ALA A 273 9.47 15.25 19.00
N GLU A 274 9.02 14.01 18.89
CA GLU A 274 7.66 13.60 19.27
C GLU A 274 7.35 13.69 20.77
N MET A 275 8.37 13.56 21.62
CA MET A 275 8.20 13.69 23.08
C MET A 275 8.22 15.16 23.54
N ALA A 276 8.59 16.10 22.67
CA ALA A 276 8.66 17.54 22.96
C ALA A 276 7.36 18.30 22.60
N ASP A 277 6.46 17.69 21.82
CA ASP A 277 5.10 18.14 21.50
C ASP A 277 4.06 17.49 22.46
#